data_26b64653eaad713eac12a4cfcb57f02b
#
_entry.id   26b64653eaad713eac12a4cfcb57f02b
#
_cell.length_a   1.000
_cell.length_b   1.000
_cell.length_c   1.000
_cell.angle_alpha   90.00
_cell.angle_beta   90.00
_cell.angle_gamma   90.00
#
_symmetry.space_group_name_H-M   'P 1'
#
loop_
_entity.id
_entity.type
_entity.pdbx_description
1 polymer ?
#
loop_
_entity_poly.entity_id
_entity_poly.type
_entity_poly.pdbx_seq_one_letter_code
_entity_poly.pdbx_strand_id
1 'polypeptide(L)'
;QRQQIMQTAKELGVNVVPEGGSNFYSNMSMIFDGHTGIEHNIPVNPVYKDVLSLWGNSKTGYTPTLIVNYGGMNGEMFFYEESNVWENETLLKYTPRYVIDTRSRHRIKIPAKEYENGHILTSKTVTDLSKVGVKVNLGVHGQLQGLGAHWELWMLQL
;
A
#
# COMPACT_ATOMS: atom_id res chain seq x y z
N GLN A 1 -7.12 -8.14 24.32
CA GLN A 1 -7.32 -6.69 24.15
C GLN A 1 -7.93 -6.35 22.77
N ARG A 2 -7.29 -6.79 21.65
CA ARG A 2 -7.76 -6.46 20.29
C ARG A 2 -9.21 -6.88 20.04
N GLN A 3 -9.59 -8.11 20.39
CA GLN A 3 -10.97 -8.60 20.25
C GLN A 3 -11.99 -7.82 21.09
N GLN A 4 -11.60 -7.35 22.28
CA GLN A 4 -12.46 -6.47 23.10
C GLN A 4 -12.72 -5.13 22.41
N ILE A 5 -11.69 -4.54 21.79
CA ILE A 5 -11.83 -3.31 20.97
C ILE A 5 -12.81 -3.55 19.83
N MET A 6 -12.67 -4.68 19.14
CA MET A 6 -13.54 -5.04 18.01
C MET A 6 -14.99 -5.24 18.44
N GLN A 7 -15.22 -5.87 19.60
CA GLN A 7 -16.55 -6.02 20.16
C GLN A 7 -17.19 -4.66 20.46
N THR A 8 -16.47 -3.80 21.19
CA THR A 8 -16.95 -2.45 21.51
C THR A 8 -17.22 -1.61 20.28
N ALA A 9 -16.33 -1.66 19.29
CA ALA A 9 -16.50 -0.96 18.02
C ALA A 9 -17.77 -1.41 17.28
N LYS A 10 -18.04 -2.71 17.27
CA LYS A 10 -19.25 -3.28 16.67
C LYS A 10 -20.52 -2.80 17.40
N GLU A 11 -20.50 -2.76 18.74
CA GLU A 11 -21.61 -2.27 19.55
C GLU A 11 -21.89 -0.78 19.30
N LEU A 12 -20.82 0.01 19.08
CA LEU A 12 -20.93 1.45 18.82
C LEU A 12 -21.16 1.79 17.34
N GLY A 13 -21.07 0.82 16.42
CA GLY A 13 -21.20 1.04 14.99
C GLY A 13 -20.05 1.85 14.37
N VAL A 14 -18.84 1.77 14.95
CA VAL A 14 -17.66 2.49 14.47
C VAL A 14 -16.68 1.56 13.75
N ASN A 15 -15.96 2.11 12.76
CA ASN A 15 -14.92 1.38 12.04
C ASN A 15 -13.64 1.31 12.88
N VAL A 16 -12.91 0.20 12.74
CA VAL A 16 -11.56 0.03 13.27
C VAL A 16 -10.63 -0.40 12.14
N VAL A 17 -9.72 0.48 11.80
CA VAL A 17 -8.76 0.29 10.71
C VAL A 17 -7.36 0.35 11.30
N PRO A 18 -6.71 -0.80 11.54
CA PRO A 18 -5.36 -0.85 12.03
C PRO A 18 -4.36 -0.63 10.90
N GLU A 19 -3.21 -0.14 11.26
CA GLU A 19 -2.04 -0.23 10.41
C GLU A 19 -1.58 -1.69 10.38
N GLY A 20 -1.48 -2.26 9.19
CA GLY A 20 -0.87 -3.56 8.94
C GLY A 20 0.64 -3.48 9.13
N GLY A 21 1.32 -4.57 8.96
CA GLY A 21 2.76 -4.61 9.14
C GLY A 21 3.43 -5.73 8.36
N SER A 22 4.73 -5.82 8.51
CA SER A 22 5.55 -6.84 7.86
C SER A 22 5.35 -8.27 8.40
N ASN A 23 4.40 -8.47 9.32
CA ASN A 23 4.05 -9.79 9.84
C ASN A 23 2.74 -10.29 9.22
N PHE A 24 2.86 -11.25 8.32
CA PHE A 24 1.71 -11.85 7.62
C PHE A 24 0.64 -12.40 8.57
N TYR A 25 1.03 -13.17 9.57
CA TYR A 25 0.07 -13.78 10.49
C TYR A 25 -0.67 -12.77 11.35
N SER A 26 -0.02 -11.66 11.70
CA SER A 26 -0.65 -10.56 12.41
C SER A 26 -1.74 -9.93 11.54
N ASN A 27 -1.47 -9.69 10.26
CA ASN A 27 -2.44 -9.15 9.33
C ASN A 27 -3.63 -10.09 9.15
N MET A 28 -3.40 -11.39 8.98
CA MET A 28 -4.49 -12.37 8.89
C MET A 28 -5.32 -12.41 10.17
N SER A 29 -4.69 -12.32 11.34
CA SER A 29 -5.41 -12.26 12.62
C SER A 29 -6.31 -11.03 12.73
N MET A 30 -5.93 -9.89 12.14
CA MET A 30 -6.77 -8.69 12.10
C MET A 30 -8.05 -8.92 11.29
N ILE A 31 -7.94 -9.64 10.16
CA ILE A 31 -9.12 -10.02 9.36
C ILE A 31 -10.04 -10.95 10.17
N PHE A 32 -9.49 -11.96 10.84
CA PHE A 32 -10.24 -12.87 11.70
C PHE A 32 -10.94 -12.16 12.86
N ASP A 33 -10.30 -11.16 13.46
CA ASP A 33 -10.88 -10.38 14.54
C ASP A 33 -11.99 -9.43 14.06
N GLY A 34 -12.17 -9.28 12.74
CA GLY A 34 -13.26 -8.49 12.15
C GLY A 34 -12.98 -7.01 12.00
N HIS A 35 -11.72 -6.62 11.86
CA HIS A 35 -11.37 -5.23 11.53
C HIS A 35 -12.01 -4.80 10.21
N THR A 36 -12.41 -3.54 10.12
CA THR A 36 -13.13 -3.02 8.95
C THR A 36 -12.23 -2.63 7.78
N GLY A 37 -10.93 -2.50 8.02
CA GLY A 37 -9.91 -2.27 7.01
C GLY A 37 -8.52 -2.62 7.52
N ILE A 38 -7.57 -2.76 6.62
CA ILE A 38 -6.13 -2.90 6.91
C ILE A 38 -5.38 -1.92 6.03
N GLU A 39 -4.53 -1.10 6.65
CA GLU A 39 -3.62 -0.20 5.98
C GLU A 39 -2.27 -0.89 5.74
N HIS A 40 -1.58 -0.51 4.68
CA HIS A 40 -0.37 -1.10 4.15
C HIS A 40 -0.51 -2.51 3.58
N ASN A 41 0.36 -2.82 2.63
CA ASN A 41 0.35 -4.11 1.96
C ASN A 41 0.81 -5.24 2.88
N ILE A 42 0.25 -6.43 2.64
CA ILE A 42 0.76 -7.66 3.25
C ILE A 42 2.10 -8.03 2.60
N PRO A 43 3.08 -8.53 3.39
CA PRO A 43 4.47 -8.73 2.92
C PRO A 43 4.69 -10.05 2.18
N VAL A 44 3.63 -10.68 1.68
CA VAL A 44 3.68 -12.00 1.04
C VAL A 44 2.97 -11.97 -0.31
N ASN A 45 3.69 -12.37 -1.35
CA ASN A 45 3.18 -12.46 -2.72
C ASN A 45 3.72 -13.73 -3.40
N PRO A 46 2.90 -14.44 -4.18
CA PRO A 46 1.45 -14.28 -4.28
C PRO A 46 0.71 -14.79 -3.04
N VAL A 47 -0.53 -14.37 -2.85
CA VAL A 47 -1.45 -14.98 -1.90
C VAL A 47 -2.19 -16.13 -2.56
N TYR A 48 -2.60 -17.13 -1.77
CA TYR A 48 -3.28 -18.32 -2.27
C TYR A 48 -4.75 -18.33 -1.90
N LYS A 49 -5.46 -19.38 -2.38
CA LYS A 49 -6.91 -19.51 -2.28
C LYS A 49 -7.45 -19.40 -0.86
N ASP A 50 -6.71 -19.84 0.14
CA ASP A 50 -7.08 -19.74 1.56
C ASP A 50 -7.19 -18.28 2.01
N VAL A 51 -6.18 -17.46 1.69
CA VAL A 51 -6.18 -16.02 1.99
C VAL A 51 -7.25 -15.27 1.19
N LEU A 52 -7.37 -15.58 -0.10
CA LEU A 52 -8.40 -14.99 -0.96
C LEU A 52 -9.80 -15.31 -0.41
N SER A 53 -10.04 -16.56 0.00
CA SER A 53 -11.33 -16.98 0.57
C SER A 53 -11.59 -16.32 1.92
N LEU A 54 -10.59 -16.26 2.80
CA LEU A 54 -10.73 -15.61 4.10
C LEU A 54 -11.11 -14.12 3.92
N TRP A 55 -10.33 -13.41 3.13
CA TRP A 55 -10.50 -11.96 3.00
C TRP A 55 -11.76 -11.62 2.20
N GLY A 56 -12.00 -12.30 1.09
CA GLY A 56 -13.21 -12.09 0.27
C GLY A 56 -14.53 -12.39 0.98
N ASN A 57 -14.54 -13.30 1.97
CA ASN A 57 -15.70 -13.56 2.82
C ASN A 57 -15.76 -12.62 4.06
N SER A 58 -14.73 -11.86 4.33
CA SER A 58 -14.74 -10.81 5.34
C SER A 58 -15.35 -9.53 4.78
N LYS A 59 -15.61 -8.56 5.63
CA LYS A 59 -15.98 -7.20 5.21
C LYS A 59 -14.80 -6.24 5.33
N THR A 60 -13.60 -6.76 5.53
CA THR A 60 -12.38 -5.99 5.74
C THR A 60 -11.92 -5.36 4.42
N GLY A 61 -11.88 -4.03 4.35
CA GLY A 61 -11.29 -3.30 3.23
C GLY A 61 -9.77 -3.36 3.26
N TYR A 62 -9.14 -2.89 2.19
CA TYR A 62 -7.69 -2.93 2.02
C TYR A 62 -7.16 -1.64 1.40
N THR A 63 -6.20 -1.02 2.07
CA THR A 63 -5.45 0.13 1.57
C THR A 63 -3.98 -0.27 1.42
N PRO A 64 -3.55 -0.81 0.28
CA PRO A 64 -2.24 -1.45 0.14
C PRO A 64 -1.06 -0.50 0.31
N THR A 65 -1.18 0.75 -0.08
CA THR A 65 -0.14 1.77 0.05
C THR A 65 1.19 1.31 -0.59
N LEU A 66 1.14 0.98 -1.88
CA LEU A 66 2.27 0.40 -2.62
C LEU A 66 3.47 1.33 -2.72
N ILE A 67 3.23 2.63 -2.57
CA ILE A 67 4.28 3.64 -2.56
C ILE A 67 5.28 3.42 -1.41
N VAL A 68 4.81 2.78 -0.31
CA VAL A 68 5.61 2.29 0.82
C VAL A 68 5.35 0.79 0.95
N ASN A 69 6.05 -0.01 0.17
CA ASN A 69 5.76 -1.44 0.01
C ASN A 69 6.56 -2.30 1.00
N TYR A 70 5.85 -3.13 1.78
CA TYR A 70 6.49 -4.17 2.59
C TYR A 70 6.82 -5.40 1.75
N GLY A 71 7.98 -6.00 2.02
CA GLY A 71 8.44 -7.20 1.30
C GLY A 71 9.16 -6.91 -0.02
N GLY A 72 9.62 -5.69 -0.22
CA GLY A 72 10.38 -5.27 -1.39
C GLY A 72 10.80 -3.82 -1.31
N MET A 73 11.27 -3.26 -2.41
CA MET A 73 11.54 -1.83 -2.50
C MET A 73 10.23 -1.04 -2.48
N ASN A 74 10.25 0.13 -1.85
CA ASN A 74 9.13 1.05 -1.88
C ASN A 74 8.81 1.44 -3.32
N GLY A 75 7.52 1.48 -3.67
CA GLY A 75 7.08 1.81 -5.03
C GLY A 75 7.54 3.20 -5.50
N GLU A 76 7.72 4.17 -4.59
CA GLU A 76 8.26 5.49 -4.95
C GLU A 76 9.67 5.41 -5.58
N MET A 77 10.47 4.40 -5.23
CA MET A 77 11.83 4.24 -5.78
C MET A 77 11.81 3.96 -7.28
N PHE A 78 10.86 3.17 -7.75
CA PHE A 78 10.67 2.93 -9.17
C PHE A 78 10.52 4.24 -9.94
N PHE A 79 9.67 5.15 -9.47
CA PHE A 79 9.43 6.42 -10.16
C PHE A 79 10.63 7.37 -10.09
N TYR A 80 11.39 7.34 -9.00
CA TYR A 80 12.63 8.12 -8.91
C TYR A 80 13.73 7.58 -9.84
N GLU A 81 13.71 6.30 -10.16
CA GLU A 81 14.65 5.69 -11.10
C GLU A 81 14.24 5.94 -12.55
N GLU A 82 12.94 5.81 -12.85
CA GLU A 82 12.41 5.95 -14.21
C GLU A 82 12.26 7.40 -14.68
N SER A 83 12.24 8.38 -13.77
CA SER A 83 12.01 9.77 -14.13
C SER A 83 12.84 10.77 -13.31
N ASN A 84 13.13 11.92 -13.92
CA ASN A 84 13.79 13.02 -13.26
C ASN A 84 12.74 13.89 -12.53
N VAL A 85 12.19 13.37 -11.44
CA VAL A 85 11.12 14.04 -10.67
C VAL A 85 11.51 15.46 -10.27
N TRP A 86 12.79 15.72 -9.97
CA TRP A 86 13.31 17.03 -9.61
C TRP A 86 13.36 18.06 -10.77
N GLU A 87 13.12 17.63 -12.00
CA GLU A 87 13.05 18.49 -13.19
C GLU A 87 11.61 18.75 -13.64
N ASN A 88 10.62 18.16 -12.97
CA ASN A 88 9.22 18.32 -13.33
C ASN A 88 8.75 19.75 -13.02
N GLU A 89 8.53 20.55 -14.06
CA GLU A 89 8.17 21.98 -13.94
C GLU A 89 6.86 22.20 -13.19
N THR A 90 5.87 21.32 -13.41
CA THR A 90 4.58 21.42 -12.71
C THR A 90 4.75 21.17 -11.22
N LEU A 91 5.51 20.14 -10.84
CA LEU A 91 5.78 19.83 -9.45
C LEU A 91 6.57 20.97 -8.78
N LEU A 92 7.60 21.51 -9.46
CA LEU A 92 8.43 22.62 -8.97
C LEU A 92 7.65 23.92 -8.77
N LYS A 93 6.55 24.11 -9.50
CA LYS A 93 5.67 25.26 -9.32
C LYS A 93 4.90 25.25 -8.01
N TYR A 94 4.57 24.06 -7.49
CA TYR A 94 3.69 23.90 -6.32
C TYR A 94 4.39 23.29 -5.10
N THR A 95 5.57 22.72 -5.28
CA THR A 95 6.32 22.05 -4.21
C THR A 95 7.72 22.70 -4.07
N PRO A 96 8.11 23.12 -2.89
CA PRO A 96 9.45 23.68 -2.66
C PRO A 96 10.54 22.69 -3.08
N ARG A 97 11.57 23.22 -3.77
CA ARG A 97 12.66 22.40 -4.31
C ARG A 97 13.36 21.56 -3.25
N TYR A 98 13.55 22.09 -2.03
CA TYR A 98 14.18 21.32 -0.96
C TYR A 98 13.44 20.06 -0.55
N VAL A 99 12.10 20.03 -0.73
CA VAL A 99 11.28 18.84 -0.47
C VAL A 99 11.52 17.78 -1.55
N ILE A 100 11.58 18.23 -2.81
CA ILE A 100 11.76 17.34 -3.96
C ILE A 100 13.20 16.79 -3.99
N ASP A 101 14.19 17.66 -3.86
CA ASP A 101 15.62 17.31 -3.97
C ASP A 101 16.02 16.28 -2.89
N THR A 102 15.56 16.45 -1.66
CA THR A 102 15.88 15.51 -0.57
C THR A 102 15.34 14.10 -0.82
N ARG A 103 14.26 13.97 -1.55
CA ARG A 103 13.64 12.67 -1.86
C ARG A 103 14.17 12.03 -3.15
N SER A 104 14.54 12.83 -4.14
CA SER A 104 14.81 12.35 -5.50
C SER A 104 16.23 12.58 -5.99
N ARG A 105 16.76 13.81 -5.88
CA ARG A 105 17.99 14.21 -6.56
C ARG A 105 19.26 13.54 -6.04
N HIS A 106 19.33 13.27 -4.75
CA HIS A 106 20.51 12.72 -4.10
C HIS A 106 20.46 11.19 -3.93
N ARG A 107 19.47 10.54 -4.50
CA ARG A 107 19.40 9.09 -4.44
C ARG A 107 20.34 8.48 -5.46
N ILE A 108 21.11 7.51 -5.03
CA ILE A 108 21.88 6.66 -5.95
C ILE A 108 20.87 5.84 -6.73
N LYS A 109 20.79 6.08 -8.03
CA LYS A 109 19.98 5.25 -8.92
C LYS A 109 20.67 3.90 -9.06
N ILE A 110 20.14 2.90 -8.41
CA ILE A 110 20.55 1.52 -8.60
C ILE A 110 19.46 0.88 -9.43
N PRO A 111 19.72 0.54 -10.72
CA PRO A 111 18.72 -0.11 -11.55
C PRO A 111 18.25 -1.40 -10.86
N ALA A 112 17.00 -1.41 -10.42
CA ALA A 112 16.39 -2.58 -9.81
C ALA A 112 15.84 -3.48 -10.91
N LYS A 113 16.00 -4.78 -10.75
CA LYS A 113 15.34 -5.75 -11.62
C LYS A 113 13.84 -5.76 -11.30
N GLU A 114 13.02 -6.15 -12.28
CA GLU A 114 11.56 -6.18 -12.13
C GLU A 114 11.11 -6.90 -10.85
N TYR A 115 11.72 -8.04 -10.53
CA TYR A 115 11.35 -8.81 -9.34
C TYR A 115 11.73 -8.17 -8.00
N GLU A 116 12.62 -7.16 -8.02
CA GLU A 116 13.00 -6.39 -6.83
C GLU A 116 12.00 -5.27 -6.55
N ASN A 117 11.20 -4.90 -7.56
CA ASN A 117 10.11 -3.94 -7.44
C ASN A 117 8.88 -4.62 -6.84
N GLY A 118 8.84 -4.71 -5.52
CA GLY A 118 7.81 -5.44 -4.78
C GLY A 118 6.38 -5.01 -5.09
N HIS A 119 6.17 -3.76 -5.50
CA HIS A 119 4.85 -3.24 -5.87
C HIS A 119 4.22 -4.00 -7.05
N ILE A 120 5.01 -4.52 -8.01
CA ILE A 120 4.50 -5.27 -9.17
C ILE A 120 3.79 -6.55 -8.73
N LEU A 121 4.44 -7.33 -7.86
CA LEU A 121 3.84 -8.55 -7.33
C LEU A 121 2.67 -8.25 -6.40
N THR A 122 2.79 -7.19 -5.59
CA THR A 122 1.73 -6.76 -4.68
C THR A 122 0.51 -6.27 -5.44
N SER A 123 0.67 -5.55 -6.56
CA SER A 123 -0.45 -5.12 -7.41
C SER A 123 -1.25 -6.31 -7.96
N LYS A 124 -0.58 -7.37 -8.38
CA LYS A 124 -1.23 -8.62 -8.80
C LYS A 124 -2.06 -9.23 -7.66
N THR A 125 -1.50 -9.26 -6.46
CA THR A 125 -2.22 -9.73 -5.26
C THR A 125 -3.42 -8.84 -4.94
N VAL A 126 -3.28 -7.52 -5.03
CA VAL A 126 -4.39 -6.56 -4.84
C VAL A 126 -5.50 -6.80 -5.87
N THR A 127 -5.12 -7.03 -7.13
CA THR A 127 -6.06 -7.35 -8.20
C THR A 127 -6.83 -8.63 -7.89
N ASP A 128 -6.17 -9.67 -7.41
CA ASP A 128 -6.84 -10.94 -7.07
C ASP A 128 -7.76 -10.80 -5.86
N LEU A 129 -7.38 -10.02 -4.86
CA LEU A 129 -8.25 -9.67 -3.73
C LEU A 129 -9.48 -8.87 -4.19
N SER A 130 -9.31 -7.91 -5.09
CA SER A 130 -10.42 -7.14 -5.67
C SER A 130 -11.42 -8.04 -6.42
N LYS A 131 -10.94 -9.03 -7.18
CA LYS A 131 -11.79 -10.00 -7.91
C LYS A 131 -12.66 -10.85 -6.97
N VAL A 132 -12.22 -11.10 -5.74
CA VAL A 132 -13.00 -11.81 -4.73
C VAL A 132 -13.85 -10.90 -3.85
N GLY A 133 -13.96 -9.60 -4.19
CA GLY A 133 -14.86 -8.65 -3.57
C GLY A 133 -14.28 -7.80 -2.44
N VAL A 134 -12.97 -7.87 -2.19
CA VAL A 134 -12.31 -6.97 -1.24
C VAL A 134 -12.33 -5.54 -1.79
N LYS A 135 -12.80 -4.60 -0.98
CA LYS A 135 -12.77 -3.17 -1.33
C LYS A 135 -11.35 -2.64 -1.19
N VAL A 136 -10.78 -2.21 -2.30
CA VAL A 136 -9.44 -1.63 -2.35
C VAL A 136 -9.55 -0.11 -2.33
N ASN A 137 -8.76 0.53 -1.46
CA ASN A 137 -8.67 1.98 -1.30
C ASN A 137 -7.30 2.49 -1.70
N LEU A 138 -7.22 3.78 -2.02
CA LEU A 138 -5.97 4.48 -2.32
C LEU A 138 -5.24 4.84 -1.02
N GLY A 139 -3.96 4.46 -0.90
CA GLY A 139 -3.08 4.85 0.19
C GLY A 139 -1.82 5.55 -0.32
N VAL A 140 -1.46 6.71 0.22
CA VAL A 140 -0.36 7.54 -0.31
C VAL A 140 0.77 7.79 0.68
N HIS A 141 0.53 7.58 1.95
CA HIS A 141 1.50 7.71 3.04
C HIS A 141 2.24 9.08 3.12
N GLY A 142 1.74 10.10 2.43
CA GLY A 142 2.35 11.44 2.44
C GLY A 142 3.61 11.62 1.59
N GLN A 143 4.01 10.64 0.79
CA GLN A 143 5.12 10.76 -0.16
C GLN A 143 4.71 11.68 -1.32
N LEU A 144 5.47 12.77 -1.55
CA LEU A 144 5.22 13.78 -2.58
C LEU A 144 3.73 14.06 -2.79
N GLN A 145 3.13 14.77 -1.85
CA GLN A 145 1.71 15.11 -1.82
C GLN A 145 1.20 15.54 -3.22
N GLY A 146 0.10 14.91 -3.66
CA GLY A 146 -0.41 15.06 -5.01
C GLY A 146 0.20 14.03 -5.98
N LEU A 147 1.48 14.11 -6.28
CA LEU A 147 2.14 13.19 -7.22
C LEU A 147 2.13 11.74 -6.72
N GLY A 148 2.36 11.52 -5.43
CA GLY A 148 2.30 10.19 -4.83
C GLY A 148 0.96 9.48 -5.01
N ALA A 149 -0.16 10.23 -5.02
CA ALA A 149 -1.47 9.68 -5.29
C ALA A 149 -1.59 9.14 -6.74
N HIS A 150 -1.02 9.84 -7.70
CA HIS A 150 -0.97 9.38 -9.09
C HIS A 150 -0.09 8.13 -9.23
N TRP A 151 1.05 8.10 -8.58
CA TRP A 151 1.92 6.92 -8.57
C TRP A 151 1.24 5.70 -7.98
N GLU A 152 0.55 5.87 -6.85
CA GLU A 152 -0.23 4.78 -6.25
C GLU A 152 -1.31 4.26 -7.20
N LEU A 153 -2.05 5.16 -7.89
CA LEU A 153 -3.03 4.77 -8.89
C LEU A 153 -2.39 4.00 -10.06
N TRP A 154 -1.24 4.44 -10.54
CA TRP A 154 -0.54 3.76 -11.63
C TRP A 154 -0.03 2.37 -11.21
N MET A 155 0.46 2.24 -9.98
CA MET A 155 0.86 0.94 -9.44
C MET A 155 -0.32 -0.01 -9.25
N LEU A 156 -1.47 0.51 -8.84
CA LEU A 156 -2.70 -0.29 -8.69
C LEU A 156 -3.30 -0.74 -10.04
N GLN A 157 -2.88 -0.13 -11.14
CA GLN A 157 -3.35 -0.48 -12.49
C GLN A 157 -2.60 -1.70 -13.08
N LEU A 158 -1.44 -2.08 -12.52
CA LEU A 158 -0.64 -3.22 -12.98
C LEU A 158 -1.32 -4.55 -12.66
#